data_2f89777e016e83fe0718129c1b27829b
#
_entry.id   2f89777e016e83fe0718129c1b27829b
#
_cell.length_a   1.000
_cell.length_b   1.000
_cell.length_c   1.000
_cell.angle_alpha   90.00
_cell.angle_beta   90.00
_cell.angle_gamma   90.00
#
_symmetry.space_group_name_H-M   'P 1'
#
loop_
_entity.id
_entity.type
_entity.pdbx_description
1 polymer ?
#
loop_
_entity_poly.entity_id
_entity_poly.type
_entity_poly.pdbx_seq_one_letter_code
_entity_poly.pdbx_strand_id
1 'polypeptide(L)'
;MAEMPQLLNGYHDNHHRCQLFINPNLENPPQTFRLRTEKTPSSIHNRFLEHLEAYGLLHFANIAARRGSFTADPSLLTSLVDRWRPETHTFHFRCGELAPTLKDVSIITALPIRGVPVVHPRVSPNWAADVSARLRLEMPISDRSGPPRGVPLSWLRINFEILSTHADPETTKRHLFAYLLWLFGVMFPNSHGEVVLPGLIYFAAKIVDEPLPQNPPYSFGSALLSHTYRGLCDATQKTAFTSKAPLLCVSYEFLHLWSWEYLPVGRPQIVEPATPYNYGEGVVTMSSRWMLGRKKMVY
;
A
#
# COMPACT_ATOMS: atom_id res chain seq x y z
N MET A 1 -5.58 -35.91 4.63
CA MET A 1 -5.08 -34.54 4.88
C MET A 1 -3.71 -34.47 4.21
N ALA A 2 -3.49 -33.54 3.30
CA ALA A 2 -2.17 -33.37 2.74
C ALA A 2 -1.27 -32.77 3.83
N GLU A 3 -0.17 -33.43 4.14
CA GLU A 3 0.87 -32.89 5.02
C GLU A 3 1.27 -31.50 4.49
N MET A 4 1.24 -30.50 5.36
CA MET A 4 1.83 -29.22 5.01
C MET A 4 3.32 -29.41 4.84
N PRO A 5 3.93 -28.79 3.81
CA PRO A 5 5.37 -28.89 3.65
C PRO A 5 6.06 -28.32 4.89
N GLN A 6 6.99 -29.08 5.44
CA GLN A 6 7.81 -28.66 6.57
C GLN A 6 8.56 -27.38 6.21
N LEU A 7 8.55 -26.39 7.09
CA LEU A 7 9.32 -25.16 6.91
C LEU A 7 10.82 -25.46 7.08
N LEU A 8 11.65 -24.68 6.40
CA LEU A 8 13.10 -24.81 6.47
C LEU A 8 13.69 -24.43 7.84
N ASN A 9 12.94 -23.66 8.62
CA ASN A 9 13.33 -23.21 9.95
C ASN A 9 12.24 -23.57 10.96
N GLY A 10 12.54 -24.46 11.90
CA GLY A 10 11.61 -24.91 12.93
C GLY A 10 11.06 -23.81 13.84
N TYR A 11 11.73 -22.65 13.93
CA TYR A 11 11.17 -21.49 14.61
C TYR A 11 9.88 -21.02 13.92
N HIS A 12 9.89 -20.91 12.60
CA HIS A 12 8.71 -20.49 11.84
C HIS A 12 7.61 -21.55 11.87
N ASP A 13 7.96 -22.84 11.90
CA ASP A 13 6.97 -23.92 12.05
C ASP A 13 6.12 -23.72 13.30
N ASN A 14 6.74 -23.36 14.42
CA ASN A 14 6.04 -23.20 15.71
C ASN A 14 5.33 -21.86 15.87
N HIS A 15 5.77 -20.81 15.13
CA HIS A 15 5.27 -19.45 15.29
C HIS A 15 4.40 -18.97 14.14
N HIS A 16 4.30 -19.77 13.07
CA HIS A 16 3.46 -19.42 11.92
C HIS A 16 1.98 -19.65 12.23
N ARG A 17 1.14 -18.69 11.87
CA ARG A 17 -0.31 -18.76 12.10
C ARG A 17 -1.00 -20.00 11.48
N CYS A 18 -0.41 -20.60 10.46
CA CYS A 18 -0.92 -21.85 9.87
C CYS A 18 -0.98 -23.01 10.86
N GLN A 19 -0.17 -23.02 11.90
CA GLN A 19 -0.23 -24.03 12.95
C GLN A 19 -1.60 -24.06 13.64
N LEU A 20 -2.30 -22.93 13.64
CA LEU A 20 -3.64 -22.83 14.21
C LEU A 20 -4.68 -23.65 13.41
N PHE A 21 -4.42 -23.94 12.13
CA PHE A 21 -5.31 -24.80 11.32
C PHE A 21 -5.09 -26.30 11.54
N ILE A 22 -3.92 -26.68 12.09
CA ILE A 22 -3.52 -28.08 12.28
C ILE A 22 -3.99 -28.57 13.65
N ASN A 23 -4.23 -27.66 14.59
CA ASN A 23 -4.67 -28.05 15.92
C ASN A 23 -6.16 -28.41 15.93
N PRO A 24 -6.54 -29.69 16.07
CA PRO A 24 -7.94 -30.11 16.05
C PRO A 24 -8.74 -29.61 17.26
N ASN A 25 -8.08 -29.16 18.31
CA ASN A 25 -8.69 -28.64 19.55
C ASN A 25 -8.80 -27.12 19.57
N LEU A 26 -8.63 -26.46 18.41
CA LEU A 26 -8.69 -25.01 18.35
C LEU A 26 -10.16 -24.54 18.52
N GLU A 27 -10.46 -23.96 19.66
CA GLU A 27 -11.79 -23.39 19.92
C GLU A 27 -12.08 -22.19 19.01
N ASN A 28 -11.04 -21.50 18.53
CA ASN A 28 -11.17 -20.31 17.71
C ASN A 28 -10.30 -20.41 16.46
N PRO A 29 -10.88 -20.43 15.26
CA PRO A 29 -10.10 -20.43 14.02
C PRO A 29 -9.31 -19.13 13.84
N PRO A 30 -8.21 -19.16 13.07
CA PRO A 30 -7.44 -17.95 12.75
C PRO A 30 -8.32 -16.88 12.13
N GLN A 31 -8.24 -15.66 12.67
CA GLN A 31 -9.05 -14.54 12.20
C GLN A 31 -8.63 -14.06 10.81
N THR A 32 -9.60 -13.71 9.98
CA THR A 32 -9.37 -12.98 8.74
C THR A 32 -8.78 -11.61 9.05
N PHE A 33 -7.73 -11.22 8.32
CA PHE A 33 -7.12 -9.90 8.48
C PHE A 33 -8.08 -8.79 8.11
N ARG A 34 -8.02 -7.70 8.88
CA ARG A 34 -8.60 -6.44 8.46
C ARG A 34 -7.63 -5.74 7.51
N LEU A 35 -8.17 -5.16 6.48
CA LEU A 35 -7.44 -4.28 5.58
C LEU A 35 -7.66 -2.83 5.99
N ARG A 36 -6.68 -2.01 5.73
CA ARG A 36 -6.81 -0.58 5.91
C ARG A 36 -7.41 0.01 4.63
N THR A 37 -8.73 -0.01 4.57
CA THR A 37 -9.48 0.57 3.46
C THR A 37 -9.97 1.96 3.87
N GLU A 38 -9.28 3.00 3.44
CA GLU A 38 -9.87 4.33 3.53
C GLU A 38 -11.06 4.39 2.55
N LYS A 39 -12.24 4.75 3.09
CA LYS A 39 -13.50 4.66 2.35
C LYS A 39 -13.59 5.66 1.18
N THR A 40 -12.83 6.74 1.25
CA THR A 40 -12.87 7.81 0.25
C THR A 40 -11.48 8.03 -0.31
N PRO A 41 -11.25 7.67 -1.58
CA PRO A 41 -9.97 7.95 -2.24
C PRO A 41 -9.83 9.46 -2.45
N SER A 42 -8.63 9.99 -2.28
CA SER A 42 -8.32 11.38 -2.63
C SER A 42 -8.16 11.50 -4.14
N SER A 43 -8.78 12.52 -4.73
CA SER A 43 -8.64 12.81 -6.16
C SER A 43 -7.29 13.47 -6.46
N ILE A 44 -6.73 13.18 -7.64
CA ILE A 44 -5.51 13.82 -8.10
C ILE A 44 -5.87 15.18 -8.72
N HIS A 45 -5.31 16.25 -8.18
CA HIS A 45 -5.48 17.57 -8.76
C HIS A 45 -4.52 17.76 -9.95
N ASN A 46 -4.97 18.40 -11.04
CA ASN A 46 -4.20 18.58 -12.26
C ASN A 46 -2.83 19.25 -12.03
N ARG A 47 -2.72 20.15 -11.07
CA ARG A 47 -1.47 20.84 -10.71
C ARG A 47 -0.42 19.93 -10.05
N PHE A 48 -0.78 18.70 -9.68
CA PHE A 48 0.13 17.74 -9.08
C PHE A 48 0.75 16.78 -10.11
N LEU A 49 0.15 16.71 -11.31
CA LEU A 49 0.50 15.72 -12.32
C LEU A 49 1.98 15.75 -12.69
N GLU A 50 2.53 16.94 -12.94
CA GLU A 50 3.93 17.13 -13.32
C GLU A 50 4.91 16.58 -12.27
N HIS A 51 4.67 16.87 -10.99
CA HIS A 51 5.49 16.34 -9.90
C HIS A 51 5.32 14.82 -9.75
N LEU A 52 4.10 14.32 -9.81
CA LEU A 52 3.84 12.88 -9.70
C LEU A 52 4.48 12.11 -10.85
N GLU A 53 4.45 12.66 -12.05
CA GLU A 53 5.07 12.07 -13.24
C GLU A 53 6.59 12.09 -13.14
N ALA A 54 7.19 13.23 -12.82
CA ALA A 54 8.65 13.39 -12.71
C ALA A 54 9.26 12.43 -11.66
N TYR A 55 8.54 12.13 -10.60
CA TYR A 55 8.97 11.18 -9.57
C TYR A 55 8.46 9.75 -9.78
N GLY A 56 7.77 9.47 -10.89
CA GLY A 56 7.25 8.14 -11.23
C GLY A 56 6.12 7.65 -10.30
N LEU A 57 5.41 8.57 -9.66
CA LEU A 57 4.34 8.26 -8.70
C LEU A 57 2.93 8.31 -9.32
N LEU A 58 2.78 8.91 -10.50
CA LEU A 58 1.47 9.21 -11.10
C LEU A 58 0.62 7.95 -11.29
N HIS A 59 1.22 6.87 -11.76
CA HIS A 59 0.45 5.66 -12.02
C HIS A 59 -0.05 5.01 -10.71
N PHE A 60 0.79 4.93 -9.68
CA PHE A 60 0.37 4.44 -8.36
C PHE A 60 -0.67 5.38 -7.73
N ALA A 61 -0.54 6.69 -7.91
CA ALA A 61 -1.56 7.66 -7.49
C ALA A 61 -2.92 7.39 -8.15
N ASN A 62 -2.93 7.04 -9.43
CA ASN A 62 -4.15 6.61 -10.14
C ASN A 62 -4.75 5.31 -9.57
N ILE A 63 -3.90 4.34 -9.18
CA ILE A 63 -4.35 3.13 -8.49
C ILE A 63 -5.00 3.51 -7.15
N ALA A 64 -4.34 4.33 -6.37
CA ALA A 64 -4.83 4.79 -5.07
C ALA A 64 -6.13 5.60 -5.18
N ALA A 65 -6.26 6.47 -6.18
CA ALA A 65 -7.47 7.24 -6.44
C ALA A 65 -8.68 6.37 -6.81
N ARG A 66 -8.46 5.17 -7.32
CA ARG A 66 -9.51 4.22 -7.73
C ARG A 66 -9.80 3.13 -6.68
N ARG A 67 -9.30 3.25 -5.47
CA ARG A 67 -9.54 2.28 -4.36
C ARG A 67 -11.03 1.95 -4.18
N GLY A 68 -11.91 2.92 -4.32
CA GLY A 68 -13.35 2.69 -4.23
C GLY A 68 -13.97 1.92 -5.40
N SER A 69 -13.25 1.72 -6.51
CA SER A 69 -13.76 1.06 -7.70
C SER A 69 -13.56 -0.46 -7.68
N PHE A 70 -12.69 -0.99 -6.83
CA PHE A 70 -12.59 -2.42 -6.59
C PHE A 70 -12.69 -2.73 -5.09
N THR A 71 -13.44 -3.79 -4.78
CA THR A 71 -13.60 -4.23 -3.40
C THR A 71 -12.36 -5.00 -2.98
N ALA A 72 -11.73 -4.55 -1.91
CA ALA A 72 -10.67 -5.34 -1.28
C ALA A 72 -11.25 -6.63 -0.71
N ASP A 73 -10.62 -7.76 -1.00
CA ASP A 73 -11.00 -9.06 -0.46
C ASP A 73 -10.07 -9.49 0.69
N PRO A 74 -10.48 -9.29 1.95
CA PRO A 74 -9.68 -9.69 3.10
C PRO A 74 -9.43 -11.21 3.17
N SER A 75 -10.35 -12.02 2.66
CA SER A 75 -10.23 -13.48 2.68
C SER A 75 -9.14 -13.96 1.72
N LEU A 76 -9.12 -13.41 0.50
CA LEU A 76 -8.05 -13.69 -0.46
C LEU A 76 -6.67 -13.32 0.09
N LEU A 77 -6.53 -12.10 0.64
CA LEU A 77 -5.25 -11.65 1.19
C LEU A 77 -4.83 -12.45 2.43
N THR A 78 -5.79 -12.84 3.28
CA THR A 78 -5.53 -13.73 4.41
C THR A 78 -5.02 -15.08 3.93
N SER A 79 -5.65 -15.64 2.91
CA SER A 79 -5.22 -16.91 2.32
C SER A 79 -3.84 -16.86 1.70
N LEU A 80 -3.40 -15.69 1.20
CA LEU A 80 -2.02 -15.47 0.76
C LEU A 80 -1.06 -15.44 1.94
N VAL A 81 -1.39 -14.70 3.03
CA VAL A 81 -0.57 -14.69 4.25
C VAL A 81 -0.38 -16.10 4.80
N ASP A 82 -1.43 -16.91 4.82
CA ASP A 82 -1.37 -18.29 5.30
C ASP A 82 -0.40 -19.17 4.49
N ARG A 83 -0.10 -18.80 3.26
CA ARG A 83 0.83 -19.50 2.36
C ARG A 83 2.21 -18.86 2.28
N TRP A 84 2.39 -17.70 2.87
CA TRP A 84 3.69 -17.02 2.87
C TRP A 84 4.69 -17.74 3.76
N ARG A 85 5.92 -17.91 3.27
CA ARG A 85 7.02 -18.50 4.03
C ARG A 85 8.12 -17.45 4.23
N PRO A 86 8.30 -16.99 5.48
CA PRO A 86 9.30 -15.96 5.79
C PRO A 86 10.73 -16.34 5.42
N GLU A 87 11.08 -17.65 5.46
CA GLU A 87 12.43 -18.13 5.18
C GLU A 87 12.80 -18.04 3.70
N THR A 88 11.82 -18.28 2.81
CA THR A 88 12.05 -18.25 1.36
C THR A 88 11.54 -16.97 0.73
N HIS A 89 10.72 -16.20 1.46
CA HIS A 89 9.99 -15.04 0.95
C HIS A 89 9.12 -15.38 -0.28
N THR A 90 8.44 -16.53 -0.21
CA THR A 90 7.56 -17.03 -1.28
C THR A 90 6.23 -17.52 -0.72
N PHE A 91 5.21 -17.51 -1.55
CA PHE A 91 3.95 -18.21 -1.30
C PHE A 91 4.07 -19.67 -1.73
N HIS A 92 3.78 -20.61 -0.84
CA HIS A 92 3.78 -22.03 -1.12
C HIS A 92 2.40 -22.50 -1.56
N PHE A 93 2.29 -22.94 -2.81
CA PHE A 93 1.11 -23.56 -3.38
C PHE A 93 1.38 -25.03 -3.71
N ARG A 94 0.31 -25.81 -3.96
CA ARG A 94 0.45 -27.21 -4.38
C ARG A 94 1.18 -27.38 -5.71
N CYS A 95 1.19 -26.37 -6.55
CA CYS A 95 1.85 -26.35 -7.86
C CYS A 95 3.28 -25.77 -7.81
N GLY A 96 3.76 -25.32 -6.66
CA GLY A 96 5.08 -24.73 -6.51
C GLY A 96 5.08 -23.41 -5.73
N GLU A 97 6.20 -22.72 -5.78
CA GLU A 97 6.41 -21.46 -5.09
C GLU A 97 6.23 -20.26 -6.02
N LEU A 98 5.68 -19.18 -5.48
CA LEU A 98 5.46 -17.94 -6.20
C LEU A 98 5.76 -16.74 -5.29
N ALA A 99 6.33 -15.68 -5.84
CA ALA A 99 6.55 -14.44 -5.10
C ALA A 99 6.43 -13.21 -6.00
N PRO A 100 5.95 -12.07 -5.48
CA PRO A 100 6.06 -10.80 -6.18
C PRO A 100 7.52 -10.42 -6.40
N THR A 101 7.84 -9.92 -7.58
CA THR A 101 9.20 -9.49 -7.95
C THR A 101 9.25 -7.99 -8.21
N LEU A 102 10.46 -7.43 -8.32
CA LEU A 102 10.63 -6.03 -8.76
C LEU A 102 10.06 -5.80 -10.17
N LYS A 103 10.12 -6.81 -11.03
CA LYS A 103 9.51 -6.74 -12.36
C LYS A 103 7.99 -6.60 -12.26
N ASP A 104 7.36 -7.36 -11.37
CA ASP A 104 5.91 -7.27 -11.15
C ASP A 104 5.52 -5.90 -10.62
N VAL A 105 6.27 -5.38 -9.63
CA VAL A 105 6.03 -4.02 -9.13
C VAL A 105 6.10 -3.00 -10.28
N SER A 106 7.14 -3.06 -11.09
CA SER A 106 7.31 -2.14 -12.22
C SER A 106 6.17 -2.24 -13.23
N ILE A 107 5.78 -3.45 -13.62
CA ILE A 107 4.75 -3.68 -14.65
C ILE A 107 3.34 -3.36 -14.12
N ILE A 108 3.07 -3.66 -12.85
CA ILE A 108 1.73 -3.46 -12.26
C ILE A 108 1.53 -2.00 -11.85
N THR A 109 2.54 -1.38 -11.25
CA THR A 109 2.40 -0.07 -10.61
C THR A 109 3.11 1.07 -11.31
N ALA A 110 3.96 0.78 -12.29
CA ALA A 110 4.90 1.69 -12.94
C ALA A 110 5.82 2.45 -11.97
N LEU A 111 5.92 2.04 -10.70
CA LEU A 111 6.84 2.65 -9.76
C LEU A 111 8.30 2.41 -10.17
N PRO A 112 9.18 3.42 -10.00
CA PRO A 112 10.59 3.28 -10.29
C PRO A 112 11.23 2.19 -9.41
N ILE A 113 11.94 1.26 -10.05
CA ILE A 113 12.70 0.18 -9.37
C ILE A 113 14.21 0.44 -9.37
N ARG A 114 14.62 1.58 -9.92
CA ARG A 114 16.00 2.10 -9.94
C ARG A 114 16.04 3.46 -9.26
N GLY A 115 17.23 3.88 -8.86
CA GLY A 115 17.44 5.16 -8.17
C GLY A 115 17.89 4.96 -6.73
N VAL A 116 17.89 6.04 -5.97
CA VAL A 116 18.29 6.05 -4.56
C VAL A 116 17.27 5.25 -3.73
N PRO A 117 17.72 4.35 -2.84
CA PRO A 117 16.80 3.63 -1.95
C PRO A 117 16.00 4.60 -1.06
N VAL A 118 14.73 4.29 -0.87
CA VAL A 118 13.85 4.99 0.06
C VAL A 118 14.13 4.46 1.47
N VAL A 119 15.18 4.98 2.08
CA VAL A 119 15.57 4.65 3.45
C VAL A 119 15.16 5.81 4.35
N HIS A 120 14.47 5.51 5.44
CA HIS A 120 14.04 6.54 6.38
C HIS A 120 15.23 7.29 6.96
N PRO A 121 15.35 8.60 6.71
CA PRO A 121 16.35 9.40 7.41
C PRO A 121 16.02 9.47 8.90
N ARG A 122 16.98 9.92 9.70
CA ARG A 122 16.73 10.17 11.10
C ARG A 122 15.59 11.18 11.25
N VAL A 123 14.52 10.76 11.89
CA VAL A 123 13.34 11.61 12.07
C VAL A 123 13.65 12.72 13.07
N SER A 124 13.32 13.97 12.71
CA SER A 124 13.41 15.09 13.65
C SER A 124 12.52 14.84 14.87
N PRO A 125 12.99 15.11 16.10
CA PRO A 125 12.15 15.02 17.29
C PRO A 125 10.93 15.95 17.22
N ASN A 126 11.02 17.03 16.45
CA ASN A 126 9.97 18.05 16.29
C ASN A 126 9.14 17.87 15.00
N TRP A 127 9.21 16.69 14.36
CA TRP A 127 8.56 16.44 13.07
C TRP A 127 7.08 16.84 13.01
N ALA A 128 6.35 16.70 14.12
CA ALA A 128 4.92 17.05 14.16
C ALA A 128 4.69 18.56 14.08
N ALA A 129 5.54 19.35 14.78
CA ALA A 129 5.52 20.81 14.67
C ALA A 129 5.96 21.27 13.28
N ASP A 130 6.97 20.61 12.69
CA ASP A 130 7.46 20.90 11.33
C ASP A 130 6.36 20.68 10.29
N VAL A 131 5.59 19.59 10.41
CA VAL A 131 4.41 19.32 9.54
C VAL A 131 3.32 20.38 9.74
N SER A 132 3.01 20.71 10.99
CA SER A 132 1.98 21.73 11.30
C SER A 132 2.35 23.10 10.73
N ALA A 133 3.62 23.50 10.91
CA ALA A 133 4.13 24.76 10.36
C ALA A 133 4.07 24.78 8.82
N ARG A 134 4.49 23.67 8.16
CA ARG A 134 4.49 23.57 6.71
C ARG A 134 3.09 23.57 6.12
N LEU A 135 2.14 22.89 6.75
CA LEU A 135 0.76 22.84 6.34
C LEU A 135 -0.02 24.09 6.79
N ARG A 136 0.54 24.94 7.64
CA ARG A 136 -0.12 26.09 8.30
C ARG A 136 -1.43 25.69 8.97
N LEU A 137 -1.46 24.50 9.52
CA LEU A 137 -2.59 23.94 10.23
C LEU A 137 -2.09 23.01 11.33
N GLU A 138 -2.57 23.21 12.53
CA GLU A 138 -2.15 22.39 13.67
C GLU A 138 -2.61 20.94 13.51
N MET A 139 -1.65 20.03 13.67
CA MET A 139 -1.93 18.61 13.60
C MET A 139 -2.66 18.16 14.86
N PRO A 140 -3.74 17.36 14.76
CA PRO A 140 -4.50 16.96 15.92
C PRO A 140 -3.62 16.13 16.88
N ILE A 141 -3.64 16.50 18.14
CA ILE A 141 -3.03 15.73 19.21
C ILE A 141 -3.89 14.49 19.44
N SER A 142 -3.28 13.32 19.44
CA SER A 142 -4.00 12.10 19.79
C SER A 142 -4.38 12.14 21.27
N ASP A 143 -5.66 11.84 21.61
CA ASP A 143 -6.13 11.64 22.98
C ASP A 143 -5.48 10.44 23.69
N ARG A 144 -4.65 9.69 22.97
CA ARG A 144 -3.89 8.59 23.53
C ARG A 144 -2.65 9.13 24.24
N SER A 145 -2.41 8.66 25.44
CA SER A 145 -1.19 8.96 26.21
C SER A 145 0.06 8.58 25.39
N GLY A 146 0.81 9.58 24.96
CA GLY A 146 2.07 9.39 24.24
C GLY A 146 2.24 10.30 23.04
N PRO A 147 3.47 10.39 22.49
CA PRO A 147 3.77 11.21 21.33
C PRO A 147 3.00 10.71 20.08
N PRO A 148 2.67 11.60 19.13
CA PRO A 148 2.01 11.21 17.90
C PRO A 148 2.88 10.21 17.12
N ARG A 149 2.25 9.16 16.58
CA ARG A 149 2.95 8.06 15.89
C ARG A 149 3.12 8.30 14.38
N GLY A 150 2.47 9.33 13.86
CA GLY A 150 2.49 9.72 12.46
C GLY A 150 1.42 10.76 12.15
N VAL A 151 1.38 11.22 10.89
CA VAL A 151 0.38 12.20 10.43
C VAL A 151 -0.91 11.47 10.07
N PRO A 152 -2.08 11.84 10.66
CA PRO A 152 -3.34 11.15 10.38
C PRO A 152 -3.81 11.34 8.93
N LEU A 153 -4.12 10.24 8.24
CA LEU A 153 -4.56 10.29 6.83
C LEU A 153 -5.91 10.99 6.67
N SER A 154 -6.84 10.74 7.61
CA SER A 154 -8.17 11.39 7.60
C SER A 154 -8.06 12.89 7.76
N TRP A 155 -7.15 13.38 8.61
CA TRP A 155 -6.91 14.81 8.80
C TRP A 155 -6.33 15.46 7.54
N LEU A 156 -5.36 14.81 6.88
CA LEU A 156 -4.83 15.28 5.59
C LEU A 156 -5.93 15.40 4.55
N ARG A 157 -6.76 14.38 4.42
CA ARG A 157 -7.86 14.37 3.45
C ARG A 157 -8.90 15.47 3.74
N ILE A 158 -9.39 15.55 4.96
CA ILE A 158 -10.45 16.51 5.33
C ILE A 158 -10.02 17.96 5.04
N ASN A 159 -8.74 18.27 5.27
CA ASN A 159 -8.28 19.66 5.20
C ASN A 159 -7.62 20.03 3.86
N PHE A 160 -7.16 19.04 3.06
CA PHE A 160 -6.35 19.31 1.86
C PHE A 160 -6.85 18.63 0.60
N GLU A 161 -8.02 17.97 0.63
CA GLU A 161 -8.57 17.30 -0.56
C GLU A 161 -8.98 18.30 -1.65
N ILE A 162 -9.56 19.43 -1.26
CA ILE A 162 -10.08 20.42 -2.20
C ILE A 162 -9.06 21.54 -2.39
N LEU A 163 -8.52 21.65 -3.60
CA LEU A 163 -7.65 22.75 -4.00
C LEU A 163 -8.39 23.64 -5.00
N SER A 164 -8.43 24.96 -4.75
CA SER A 164 -8.98 25.92 -5.70
C SER A 164 -8.16 25.95 -7.00
N THR A 165 -8.83 26.05 -8.13
CA THR A 165 -8.18 26.22 -9.45
C THR A 165 -7.34 27.50 -9.53
N HIS A 166 -7.65 28.51 -8.72
CA HIS A 166 -6.95 29.81 -8.63
C HIS A 166 -6.01 29.89 -7.42
N ALA A 167 -5.70 28.75 -6.78
CA ALA A 167 -4.77 28.75 -5.64
C ALA A 167 -3.40 29.31 -6.04
N ASP A 168 -2.79 30.07 -5.14
CA ASP A 168 -1.42 30.56 -5.31
C ASP A 168 -0.41 29.42 -5.26
N PRO A 169 0.84 29.63 -5.74
CA PRO A 169 1.86 28.59 -5.76
C PRO A 169 2.15 27.96 -4.39
N GLU A 170 2.18 28.76 -3.33
CA GLU A 170 2.49 28.27 -1.98
C GLU A 170 1.34 27.43 -1.42
N THR A 171 0.11 27.80 -1.68
CA THR A 171 -1.06 26.97 -1.34
C THR A 171 -1.04 25.67 -2.14
N THR A 172 -0.68 25.71 -3.43
CA THR A 172 -0.53 24.50 -4.25
C THR A 172 0.53 23.58 -3.70
N LYS A 173 1.71 24.08 -3.30
CA LYS A 173 2.78 23.28 -2.67
C LYS A 173 2.33 22.64 -1.36
N ARG A 174 1.57 23.34 -0.52
CA ARG A 174 1.02 22.78 0.72
C ARG A 174 0.07 21.62 0.46
N HIS A 175 -0.83 21.77 -0.51
CA HIS A 175 -1.76 20.71 -0.88
C HIS A 175 -1.04 19.53 -1.52
N LEU A 176 -0.05 19.77 -2.38
CA LEU A 176 0.80 18.70 -2.93
C LEU A 176 1.54 17.94 -1.82
N PHE A 177 2.12 18.65 -0.85
CA PHE A 177 2.77 18.02 0.29
C PHE A 177 1.81 17.13 1.09
N ALA A 178 0.62 17.63 1.41
CA ALA A 178 -0.40 16.87 2.10
C ALA A 178 -0.86 15.64 1.30
N TYR A 179 -1.03 15.80 -0.01
CA TYR A 179 -1.37 14.71 -0.92
C TYR A 179 -0.29 13.62 -0.96
N LEU A 180 0.99 14.00 -1.05
CA LEU A 180 2.10 13.05 -1.03
C LEU A 180 2.19 12.29 0.28
N LEU A 181 1.98 12.96 1.43
CA LEU A 181 1.89 12.27 2.72
C LEU A 181 0.76 11.25 2.73
N TRP A 182 -0.43 11.63 2.25
CA TRP A 182 -1.55 10.71 2.12
C TRP A 182 -1.20 9.52 1.21
N LEU A 183 -0.64 9.77 0.03
CA LEU A 183 -0.24 8.75 -0.93
C LEU A 183 0.78 7.76 -0.34
N PHE A 184 1.77 8.26 0.40
CA PHE A 184 2.74 7.42 1.08
C PHE A 184 2.13 6.60 2.22
N GLY A 185 1.14 7.13 2.92
CA GLY A 185 0.39 6.38 3.91
C GLY A 185 -0.44 5.24 3.31
N VAL A 186 -0.90 5.42 2.06
CA VAL A 186 -1.54 4.37 1.27
C VAL A 186 -0.53 3.35 0.78
N MET A 187 0.60 3.81 0.27
CA MET A 187 1.66 2.96 -0.28
C MET A 187 2.34 2.09 0.79
N PHE A 188 2.53 2.65 1.99
CA PHE A 188 3.25 2.03 3.11
C PHE A 188 2.40 1.97 4.39
N PRO A 189 1.29 1.19 4.39
CA PRO A 189 0.46 1.06 5.58
C PRO A 189 1.24 0.42 6.73
N ASN A 190 0.96 0.85 7.96
CA ASN A 190 1.68 0.41 9.15
C ASN A 190 0.74 0.00 10.29
N SER A 191 1.28 -0.54 11.37
CA SER A 191 0.49 -1.03 12.52
C SER A 191 0.00 0.07 13.48
N HIS A 192 0.49 1.30 13.33
CA HIS A 192 0.21 2.37 14.29
C HIS A 192 -1.13 3.09 14.09
N GLY A 193 -1.91 2.72 13.13
CA GLY A 193 -3.17 3.36 12.82
C GLY A 193 -3.19 3.91 11.39
N GLU A 194 -4.21 4.68 11.04
CA GLU A 194 -4.34 5.36 9.73
C GLU A 194 -3.47 6.61 9.71
N VAL A 195 -2.16 6.41 9.79
CA VAL A 195 -1.16 7.48 9.82
C VAL A 195 -0.06 7.19 8.81
N VAL A 196 0.54 8.23 8.26
CA VAL A 196 1.81 8.12 7.54
C VAL A 196 2.98 8.26 8.51
N LEU A 197 3.96 7.37 8.38
CA LEU A 197 5.13 7.36 9.27
C LEU A 197 6.01 8.61 9.07
N PRO A 198 6.57 9.18 10.16
CA PRO A 198 7.35 10.41 10.10
C PRO A 198 8.56 10.36 9.14
N GLY A 199 9.19 9.20 8.96
CA GLY A 199 10.30 9.05 8.02
C GLY A 199 9.96 9.34 6.56
N LEU A 200 8.68 9.25 6.17
CA LEU A 200 8.22 9.56 4.81
C LEU A 200 8.01 11.05 4.56
N ILE A 201 7.95 11.87 5.62
CA ILE A 201 7.82 13.33 5.53
C ILE A 201 8.98 13.93 4.75
N TYR A 202 10.18 13.41 4.95
CA TYR A 202 11.38 13.84 4.23
C TYR A 202 11.21 13.74 2.72
N PHE A 203 10.71 12.62 2.21
CA PHE A 203 10.52 12.42 0.77
C PHE A 203 9.42 13.30 0.20
N ALA A 204 8.33 13.49 0.94
CA ALA A 204 7.27 14.42 0.54
C ALA A 204 7.79 15.86 0.44
N ALA A 205 8.61 16.29 1.40
CA ALA A 205 9.23 17.61 1.39
C ALA A 205 10.18 17.76 0.19
N LYS A 206 11.05 16.79 -0.06
CA LYS A 206 11.97 16.79 -1.18
C LYS A 206 11.26 16.93 -2.53
N ILE A 207 10.20 16.16 -2.75
CA ILE A 207 9.41 16.21 -3.99
C ILE A 207 8.80 17.60 -4.22
N VAL A 208 8.39 18.28 -3.16
CA VAL A 208 7.75 19.62 -3.27
C VAL A 208 8.77 20.75 -3.42
N ASP A 209 9.94 20.64 -2.77
CA ASP A 209 10.89 21.74 -2.63
C ASP A 209 12.00 21.71 -3.69
N GLU A 210 12.36 20.53 -4.20
CA GLU A 210 13.42 20.39 -5.18
C GLU A 210 12.91 20.63 -6.61
N PRO A 211 13.79 21.10 -7.51
CA PRO A 211 13.47 21.17 -8.92
C PRO A 211 13.05 19.81 -9.48
N LEU A 212 12.17 19.82 -10.47
CA LEU A 212 11.71 18.60 -11.12
C LEU A 212 12.89 17.84 -11.75
N PRO A 213 13.07 16.56 -11.41
CA PRO A 213 14.15 15.75 -11.95
C PRO A 213 13.84 15.32 -13.39
N GLN A 214 14.87 15.11 -14.20
CA GLN A 214 14.73 14.53 -15.54
C GLN A 214 14.33 13.05 -15.51
N ASN A 215 14.73 12.32 -14.47
CA ASN A 215 14.39 10.92 -14.24
C ASN A 215 14.02 10.72 -12.77
N PRO A 216 13.12 9.79 -12.45
CA PRO A 216 12.75 9.52 -11.07
C PRO A 216 13.97 9.20 -10.20
N PRO A 217 14.25 10.01 -9.15
CA PRO A 217 15.49 9.86 -8.37
C PRO A 217 15.42 8.72 -7.35
N TYR A 218 14.21 8.30 -6.95
CA TYR A 218 13.99 7.34 -5.87
C TYR A 218 13.42 6.02 -6.35
N SER A 219 13.88 4.91 -5.78
CA SER A 219 13.38 3.57 -6.05
C SER A 219 12.15 3.22 -5.19
N PHE A 220 11.03 3.91 -5.40
CA PHE A 220 9.79 3.67 -4.66
C PHE A 220 9.24 2.25 -4.87
N GLY A 221 9.45 1.65 -6.03
CA GLY A 221 9.03 0.28 -6.31
C GLY A 221 9.80 -0.75 -5.46
N SER A 222 11.10 -0.55 -5.27
CA SER A 222 11.88 -1.41 -4.37
C SER A 222 11.44 -1.27 -2.92
N ALA A 223 11.11 -0.04 -2.50
CA ALA A 223 10.58 0.21 -1.17
C ALA A 223 9.21 -0.47 -0.97
N LEU A 224 8.32 -0.39 -1.97
CA LEU A 224 7.02 -1.05 -1.94
C LEU A 224 7.14 -2.57 -1.79
N LEU A 225 8.03 -3.20 -2.59
CA LEU A 225 8.26 -4.64 -2.50
C LEU A 225 8.81 -5.05 -1.14
N SER A 226 9.84 -4.34 -0.65
CA SER A 226 10.44 -4.58 0.66
C SER A 226 9.42 -4.42 1.79
N HIS A 227 8.58 -3.39 1.72
CA HIS A 227 7.50 -3.17 2.68
C HIS A 227 6.46 -4.31 2.64
N THR A 228 6.10 -4.77 1.44
CA THR A 228 5.16 -5.88 1.26
C THR A 228 5.71 -7.17 1.85
N TYR A 229 6.96 -7.50 1.61
CA TYR A 229 7.62 -8.69 2.17
C TYR A 229 7.66 -8.65 3.69
N ARG A 230 8.09 -7.52 4.26
CA ARG A 230 8.09 -7.34 5.72
C ARG A 230 6.69 -7.48 6.30
N GLY A 231 5.70 -6.83 5.71
CA GLY A 231 4.32 -6.89 6.16
C GLY A 231 3.73 -8.30 6.10
N LEU A 232 4.10 -9.10 5.09
CA LEU A 232 3.72 -10.52 4.99
C LEU A 232 4.41 -11.35 6.08
N CYS A 233 5.72 -11.18 6.29
CA CYS A 233 6.45 -11.88 7.36
C CYS A 233 5.87 -11.55 8.75
N ASP A 234 5.62 -10.27 9.03
CA ASP A 234 5.00 -9.84 10.30
C ASP A 234 3.59 -10.41 10.48
N ALA A 235 2.84 -10.53 9.37
CA ALA A 235 1.49 -11.07 9.40
C ALA A 235 1.44 -12.56 9.74
N THR A 236 2.39 -13.36 9.24
CA THR A 236 2.44 -14.80 9.55
C THR A 236 2.62 -15.11 11.02
N GLN A 237 3.17 -14.17 11.80
CA GLN A 237 3.40 -14.32 13.24
C GLN A 237 2.21 -13.86 14.10
N LYS A 238 1.13 -13.35 13.50
CA LYS A 238 -0.07 -12.90 14.24
C LYS A 238 -0.96 -14.08 14.59
N THR A 239 -0.55 -14.85 15.59
CA THR A 239 -1.22 -16.05 16.06
C THR A 239 -2.19 -15.79 17.21
N ALA A 240 -2.05 -14.67 17.94
CA ALA A 240 -2.86 -14.36 19.09
C ALA A 240 -4.31 -14.04 18.68
N PHE A 241 -5.26 -14.75 19.30
CA PHE A 241 -6.67 -14.41 19.22
C PHE A 241 -6.95 -13.16 20.07
N THR A 242 -7.47 -12.12 19.43
CA THR A 242 -7.85 -10.87 20.09
C THR A 242 -9.29 -10.52 19.76
N SER A 243 -9.93 -9.66 20.58
CA SER A 243 -11.31 -9.19 20.32
C SER A 243 -11.45 -8.45 18.98
N LYS A 244 -10.34 -7.99 18.40
CA LYS A 244 -10.32 -7.33 17.09
C LYS A 244 -9.43 -8.12 16.12
N ALA A 245 -9.95 -8.40 14.93
CA ALA A 245 -9.18 -9.04 13.88
C ALA A 245 -7.85 -8.28 13.62
N PRO A 246 -6.74 -8.99 13.38
CA PRO A 246 -5.43 -8.38 13.16
C PRO A 246 -5.42 -7.54 11.88
N LEU A 247 -4.61 -6.47 11.88
CA LEU A 247 -4.45 -5.60 10.72
C LEU A 247 -3.34 -6.13 9.82
N LEU A 248 -3.61 -6.24 8.52
CA LEU A 248 -2.60 -6.53 7.50
C LEU A 248 -1.93 -5.23 7.06
N CYS A 249 -0.62 -5.14 7.24
CA CYS A 249 0.19 -3.94 6.94
C CYS A 249 0.98 -4.11 5.64
N VAL A 250 0.29 -4.32 4.53
CA VAL A 250 0.84 -4.37 3.18
C VAL A 250 0.06 -3.41 2.28
N SER A 251 0.67 -2.95 1.18
CA SER A 251 -0.11 -2.31 0.12
C SER A 251 -1.04 -3.34 -0.49
N TYR A 252 -2.27 -3.35 -0.05
CA TYR A 252 -3.25 -4.32 -0.51
C TYR A 252 -3.60 -4.11 -1.98
N GLU A 253 -3.51 -2.89 -2.48
CA GLU A 253 -3.70 -2.56 -3.88
C GLU A 253 -2.72 -3.34 -4.75
N PHE A 254 -1.44 -3.26 -4.42
CA PHE A 254 -0.42 -3.99 -5.16
C PHE A 254 -0.62 -5.50 -5.04
N LEU A 255 -0.83 -6.01 -3.82
CA LEU A 255 -0.92 -7.45 -3.59
C LEU A 255 -2.17 -8.06 -4.24
N HIS A 256 -3.30 -7.33 -4.27
CA HIS A 256 -4.49 -7.75 -5.02
C HIS A 256 -4.24 -7.80 -6.52
N LEU A 257 -3.72 -6.71 -7.08
CA LEU A 257 -3.43 -6.64 -8.52
C LEU A 257 -2.46 -7.73 -8.93
N TRP A 258 -1.43 -7.98 -8.12
CA TRP A 258 -0.49 -9.07 -8.34
C TRP A 258 -1.18 -10.44 -8.27
N SER A 259 -2.02 -10.68 -7.27
CA SER A 259 -2.73 -11.95 -7.14
C SER A 259 -3.66 -12.22 -8.31
N TRP A 260 -4.34 -11.20 -8.83
CA TRP A 260 -5.23 -11.35 -9.99
C TRP A 260 -4.49 -11.63 -11.29
N GLU A 261 -3.21 -11.21 -11.38
CA GLU A 261 -2.38 -11.55 -12.54
C GLU A 261 -1.95 -13.01 -12.55
N TYR A 262 -1.53 -13.51 -11.39
CA TYR A 262 -0.88 -14.82 -11.30
C TYR A 262 -1.80 -15.94 -10.81
N LEU A 263 -2.87 -15.61 -10.10
CA LEU A 263 -3.79 -16.59 -9.52
C LEU A 263 -5.19 -16.43 -10.13
N PRO A 264 -5.78 -17.50 -10.70
CA PRO A 264 -7.12 -17.41 -11.29
C PRO A 264 -8.25 -17.35 -10.24
N VAL A 265 -7.92 -17.35 -8.96
CA VAL A 265 -8.87 -17.42 -7.85
C VAL A 265 -9.19 -16.01 -7.33
N GLY A 266 -10.46 -15.70 -7.13
CA GLY A 266 -10.90 -14.43 -6.53
C GLY A 266 -10.68 -13.19 -7.39
N ARG A 267 -10.27 -13.36 -8.65
CA ARG A 267 -10.12 -12.22 -9.57
C ARG A 267 -11.47 -11.78 -10.15
N PRO A 268 -11.69 -10.47 -10.31
CA PRO A 268 -12.92 -9.99 -10.94
C PRO A 268 -12.99 -10.42 -12.39
N GLN A 269 -14.20 -10.69 -12.89
CA GLN A 269 -14.41 -10.81 -14.34
C GLN A 269 -14.26 -9.44 -14.99
N ILE A 270 -13.41 -9.36 -16.01
CA ILE A 270 -13.31 -8.19 -16.86
C ILE A 270 -14.48 -8.31 -17.84
N VAL A 271 -15.43 -7.39 -17.76
CA VAL A 271 -16.39 -7.21 -18.86
C VAL A 271 -15.64 -6.43 -19.93
N GLU A 272 -15.26 -7.10 -21.02
CA GLU A 272 -14.64 -6.42 -22.15
C GLU A 272 -15.58 -5.29 -22.62
N PRO A 273 -15.06 -4.05 -22.72
CA PRO A 273 -15.86 -2.99 -23.30
C PRO A 273 -16.11 -3.31 -24.76
N ALA A 274 -17.29 -2.92 -25.25
CA ALA A 274 -17.67 -3.08 -26.63
C ALA A 274 -16.78 -2.31 -27.64
N THR A 275 -15.87 -1.48 -27.15
CA THR A 275 -14.90 -0.71 -27.94
C THR A 275 -13.47 -1.02 -27.48
N PRO A 276 -12.51 -1.20 -28.41
CA PRO A 276 -11.09 -1.32 -28.06
C PRO A 276 -10.67 -0.11 -27.21
N TYR A 277 -9.93 -0.36 -26.12
CA TYR A 277 -9.40 0.73 -25.31
C TYR A 277 -8.48 1.61 -26.16
N ASN A 278 -8.84 2.84 -26.36
CA ASN A 278 -7.88 3.87 -26.70
C ASN A 278 -7.06 4.15 -25.42
N TYR A 279 -5.95 3.43 -25.29
CA TYR A 279 -4.91 3.78 -24.34
C TYR A 279 -4.34 5.11 -24.86
N GLY A 280 -4.76 6.24 -24.27
CA GLY A 280 -4.13 7.52 -24.53
C GLY A 280 -2.62 7.40 -24.42
N GLU A 281 -1.84 8.33 -24.93
CA GLU A 281 -0.37 8.36 -24.96
C GLU A 281 0.24 8.29 -23.55
N GLY A 282 0.04 7.20 -22.83
CA GLY A 282 0.48 7.01 -21.45
C GLY A 282 1.03 5.60 -21.22
N VAL A 283 1.78 5.43 -20.13
CA VAL A 283 2.32 4.15 -19.69
C VAL A 283 1.18 3.18 -19.42
N VAL A 284 1.04 2.14 -20.26
CA VAL A 284 0.09 1.07 -20.04
C VAL A 284 0.69 0.06 -19.09
N THR A 285 0.05 -0.14 -17.94
CA THR A 285 0.47 -1.15 -16.96
C THR A 285 -0.49 -2.32 -16.93
N MET A 286 -0.05 -3.46 -16.40
CA MET A 286 -0.91 -4.64 -16.21
C MET A 286 -2.12 -4.34 -15.32
N SER A 287 -2.00 -3.41 -14.38
CA SER A 287 -3.11 -3.00 -13.51
C SER A 287 -4.25 -2.31 -14.26
N SER A 288 -3.97 -1.70 -15.41
CA SER A 288 -4.95 -0.91 -16.16
C SER A 288 -6.21 -1.72 -16.51
N ARG A 289 -6.06 -3.00 -16.87
CA ARG A 289 -7.18 -3.88 -17.18
C ARG A 289 -8.12 -4.12 -15.98
N TRP A 290 -7.60 -4.08 -14.77
CA TRP A 290 -8.39 -4.28 -13.56
C TRP A 290 -9.08 -3.01 -13.06
N MET A 291 -8.65 -1.86 -13.55
CA MET A 291 -9.20 -0.56 -13.20
C MET A 291 -10.31 -0.11 -14.13
N LEU A 292 -10.41 -0.71 -15.30
CA LEU A 292 -11.35 -0.32 -16.35
C LEU A 292 -12.54 -1.29 -16.35
N GLY A 293 -13.77 -0.78 -16.17
CA GLY A 293 -15.01 -1.51 -16.27
C GLY A 293 -15.73 -1.80 -14.94
N ARG A 294 -17.03 -2.08 -15.00
CA ARG A 294 -17.83 -2.55 -13.86
C ARG A 294 -17.46 -4.01 -13.59
N LYS A 295 -16.92 -4.26 -12.41
CA LYS A 295 -16.45 -5.58 -12.00
C LYS A 295 -17.58 -6.33 -11.32
N LYS A 296 -17.92 -7.51 -11.83
CA LYS A 296 -18.70 -8.51 -11.09
C LYS A 296 -17.68 -9.49 -10.49
N MET A 297 -17.60 -9.58 -9.17
CA MET A 297 -16.87 -10.68 -8.55
C MET A 297 -17.67 -11.96 -8.79
N VAL A 298 -17.01 -13.00 -9.31
CA VAL A 298 -17.54 -14.37 -9.34
C VAL A 298 -16.81 -15.12 -8.25
N TYR A 299 -17.55 -15.51 -7.24
CA TYR A 299 -17.09 -16.36 -6.13
C TYR A 299 -17.11 -17.82 -6.57
#